data_c8f545138b873d33712a3686861f2300
#
_entry.id   c8f545138b873d33712a3686861f2300
#
_cell.length_a   1.000
_cell.length_b   1.000
_cell.length_c   1.000
_cell.angle_alpha   90.00
_cell.angle_beta   90.00
_cell.angle_gamma   90.00
#
_symmetry.space_group_name_H-M   'P 1'
#
loop_
_entity.id
_entity.type
_entity.pdbx_description
1 polymer ?
#
loop_
_entity_poly.entity_id
_entity_poly.type
_entity_poly.pdbx_seq_one_letter_code
_entity_poly.pdbx_strand_id
1 'polypeptide(L)'
;MVRVLRRPVVGATAVVLATMPPTAPRAKPLGLVVTAGAERVDVSIRNQVPARAPRADLDKCRELHIWANSTDTGARFVGLGPAGTTDPASQPQVAGLFTALSTAQVTGAQGLAARIVVDNRFDSSPSLIKWLVMVVGILAAIAALVAVWMLDRIHGYHRRFARSVSRVRALIPTPVDGAVGFVLVAWHFLGGGTADDGYILNMGRDAQHTGVLANYYRYYGSPEAPFDWYFSFLSHWSEVSTAGVWMRLPALAAGLLSWLLLSRVLLPRLGRTVRHSRWAMLTGAAVFLAFWLPMCSGLRPEPIIVAGTLLTWWAVEVSVVSRRVLPAALAGLTALATLAAAPQGIIALALLFTGARPMIRTLVRRRGEAGLLPLLAPMAAGLAAIVIVVFRDQTLATVAEAVRIRYAVGPTLAWYQEFLRYYFLLVPSPDGSLVRRTPVLLLIAALLVILAIMLRRKRITGVDSAVVWRLVGATLITILLLSFVPAKWTIQFGVFAGFGTALA
;
A
#
# COMPACT_ATOMS: atom_id res chain seq x y z
N MET A 1 -13.39 10.47 -27.40
CA MET A 1 -14.25 10.97 -28.50
C MET A 1 -15.70 10.73 -28.10
N VAL A 2 -16.51 11.76 -28.03
CA VAL A 2 -17.94 11.65 -27.64
C VAL A 2 -18.78 12.22 -28.80
N ARG A 3 -19.63 11.40 -29.42
CA ARG A 3 -20.65 11.89 -30.35
C ARG A 3 -21.86 12.32 -29.57
N VAL A 4 -22.26 13.59 -29.67
CA VAL A 4 -23.37 14.19 -28.93
C VAL A 4 -24.66 14.12 -29.71
N LEU A 5 -25.73 13.84 -28.99
CA LEU A 5 -27.10 13.65 -29.41
C LEU A 5 -27.71 14.77 -30.29
N ARG A 6 -28.38 14.38 -31.34
CA ARG A 6 -29.16 15.29 -32.25
C ARG A 6 -30.53 15.74 -31.71
N ARG A 7 -31.08 15.16 -30.63
CA ARG A 7 -32.43 15.58 -30.15
C ARG A 7 -32.51 15.67 -28.62
N PRO A 8 -33.34 16.57 -28.14
CA PRO A 8 -33.27 17.11 -26.80
C PRO A 8 -34.01 16.32 -25.73
N VAL A 9 -33.42 16.29 -24.54
CA VAL A 9 -34.21 16.21 -23.32
C VAL A 9 -34.80 17.60 -23.08
N VAL A 10 -36.10 17.70 -23.14
CA VAL A 10 -36.83 18.95 -22.91
C VAL A 10 -36.85 19.26 -21.42
N GLY A 11 -36.39 20.43 -21.03
CA GLY A 11 -36.76 21.09 -19.77
C GLY A 11 -35.77 20.97 -18.59
N ALA A 12 -34.87 20.01 -18.53
CA ALA A 12 -33.89 19.89 -17.39
C ALA A 12 -32.46 19.72 -17.88
N THR A 13 -31.51 20.27 -17.14
CA THR A 13 -30.09 20.04 -17.40
C THR A 13 -29.76 18.56 -17.11
N ALA A 14 -29.34 17.82 -18.13
CA ALA A 14 -29.02 16.42 -18.01
C ALA A 14 -27.49 16.20 -18.11
N VAL A 15 -26.95 15.33 -17.30
CA VAL A 15 -25.55 14.85 -17.42
C VAL A 15 -25.51 13.81 -18.54
N VAL A 16 -24.92 14.17 -19.67
CA VAL A 16 -24.73 13.28 -20.82
C VAL A 16 -23.61 12.29 -20.57
N LEU A 17 -22.51 12.79 -20.04
CA LEU A 17 -21.33 12.00 -19.72
C LEU A 17 -20.63 12.55 -18.48
N ALA A 18 -20.24 11.68 -17.59
CA ALA A 18 -19.35 12.02 -16.49
C ALA A 18 -18.31 10.91 -16.27
N THR A 19 -17.14 11.29 -15.80
CA THR A 19 -16.07 10.33 -15.41
C THR A 19 -16.17 9.87 -13.96
N MET A 20 -17.12 10.45 -13.21
CA MET A 20 -17.49 10.05 -11.84
C MET A 20 -19.00 9.93 -11.75
N PRO A 21 -19.55 9.16 -10.79
CA PRO A 21 -21.00 9.08 -10.61
C PRO A 21 -21.61 10.49 -10.49
N PRO A 22 -22.63 10.84 -11.30
CA PRO A 22 -23.21 12.20 -11.29
C PRO A 22 -23.78 12.60 -9.93
N THR A 23 -24.18 11.62 -9.12
CA THR A 23 -24.71 11.81 -7.77
C THR A 23 -23.61 12.03 -6.71
N ALA A 24 -22.34 11.82 -7.04
CA ALA A 24 -21.25 12.02 -6.11
C ALA A 24 -21.06 13.52 -5.80
N PRO A 25 -20.93 13.92 -4.51
CA PRO A 25 -20.80 15.33 -4.11
C PRO A 25 -19.60 16.06 -4.75
N ARG A 26 -18.58 15.31 -5.16
CA ARG A 26 -17.35 15.82 -5.77
C ARG A 26 -17.21 15.49 -7.26
N ALA A 27 -18.26 15.08 -7.94
CA ALA A 27 -18.20 14.73 -9.36
C ALA A 27 -17.66 15.90 -10.21
N LYS A 28 -18.21 17.10 -10.06
CA LYS A 28 -17.75 18.31 -10.75
C LYS A 28 -16.35 18.78 -10.35
N PRO A 29 -16.03 18.93 -9.05
CA PRO A 29 -14.71 19.38 -8.63
C PRO A 29 -13.55 18.44 -8.99
N LEU A 30 -13.81 17.15 -9.16
CA LEU A 30 -12.76 16.17 -9.39
C LEU A 30 -12.78 15.53 -10.76
N GLY A 31 -13.96 15.46 -11.42
CA GLY A 31 -14.15 14.74 -12.66
C GLY A 31 -14.33 15.65 -13.89
N LEU A 32 -14.60 14.98 -15.01
CA LEU A 32 -15.15 15.57 -16.21
C LEU A 32 -16.67 15.38 -16.18
N VAL A 33 -17.42 16.41 -16.50
CA VAL A 33 -18.89 16.36 -16.63
C VAL A 33 -19.30 17.12 -17.90
N VAL A 34 -20.02 16.43 -18.77
CA VAL A 34 -20.68 17.04 -19.94
C VAL A 34 -22.14 17.16 -19.61
N THR A 35 -22.63 18.39 -19.57
CA THR A 35 -24.04 18.69 -19.29
C THR A 35 -24.74 19.29 -20.51
N ALA A 36 -25.93 18.78 -20.84
CA ALA A 36 -26.80 19.34 -21.84
C ALA A 36 -27.97 20.06 -21.16
N GLY A 37 -28.02 21.36 -21.29
CA GLY A 37 -29.14 22.22 -20.87
C GLY A 37 -30.10 22.51 -22.01
N ALA A 38 -31.12 23.36 -21.76
CA ALA A 38 -32.07 23.77 -22.77
C ALA A 38 -31.43 24.56 -23.92
N GLU A 39 -30.50 25.45 -23.60
CA GLU A 39 -29.89 26.38 -24.56
C GLU A 39 -28.47 25.99 -25.01
N ARG A 40 -27.73 25.27 -24.20
CA ARG A 40 -26.30 24.98 -24.44
C ARG A 40 -25.84 23.65 -23.87
N VAL A 41 -24.71 23.19 -24.39
CA VAL A 41 -23.93 22.08 -23.85
C VAL A 41 -22.61 22.61 -23.28
N ASP A 42 -22.35 22.30 -22.02
CA ASP A 42 -21.13 22.69 -21.31
C ASP A 42 -20.26 21.45 -21.05
N VAL A 43 -18.99 21.60 -21.28
CA VAL A 43 -17.95 20.63 -20.85
C VAL A 43 -17.24 21.21 -19.64
N SER A 44 -17.33 20.56 -18.50
CA SER A 44 -16.67 20.96 -17.26
C SER A 44 -15.60 19.94 -16.90
N ILE A 45 -14.38 20.41 -16.73
CA ILE A 45 -13.22 19.63 -16.24
C ILE A 45 -12.78 20.26 -14.92
N ARG A 46 -12.98 19.57 -13.80
CA ARG A 46 -12.66 20.05 -12.44
C ARG A 46 -13.15 21.49 -12.18
N ASN A 47 -14.42 21.75 -12.46
CA ASN A 47 -15.08 23.06 -12.37
C ASN A 47 -14.63 24.12 -13.41
N GLN A 48 -13.63 23.86 -14.22
CA GLN A 48 -13.28 24.74 -15.34
C GLN A 48 -14.11 24.34 -16.57
N VAL A 49 -14.50 25.30 -17.38
CA VAL A 49 -15.35 25.06 -18.57
C VAL A 49 -14.56 25.38 -19.83
N PRO A 50 -13.75 24.43 -20.35
CA PRO A 50 -12.94 24.65 -21.54
C PRO A 50 -13.75 24.78 -22.83
N ALA A 51 -14.96 24.20 -22.90
CA ALA A 51 -15.76 24.26 -24.11
C ALA A 51 -17.25 24.42 -23.79
N ARG A 52 -17.90 25.26 -24.62
CA ARG A 52 -19.35 25.48 -24.62
C ARG A 52 -19.85 25.53 -26.07
N ALA A 53 -21.04 25.00 -26.30
CA ALA A 53 -21.70 25.11 -27.58
C ALA A 53 -23.19 25.44 -27.41
N PRO A 54 -23.73 26.42 -28.15
CA PRO A 54 -25.18 26.62 -28.25
C PRO A 54 -25.83 25.36 -28.81
N ARG A 55 -26.97 25.00 -28.27
CA ARG A 55 -27.68 23.80 -28.70
C ARG A 55 -28.14 23.88 -30.15
N ALA A 56 -28.52 25.06 -30.61
CA ALA A 56 -28.91 25.32 -31.99
C ALA A 56 -27.81 25.03 -33.02
N ASP A 57 -26.54 25.10 -32.61
CA ASP A 57 -25.38 24.87 -33.48
C ASP A 57 -24.87 23.44 -33.48
N LEU A 58 -25.41 22.56 -32.60
CA LEU A 58 -24.92 21.18 -32.48
C LEU A 58 -25.07 20.34 -33.73
N ASP A 59 -26.00 20.69 -34.62
CA ASP A 59 -26.18 20.04 -35.94
C ASP A 59 -24.94 20.22 -36.84
N LYS A 60 -24.13 21.26 -36.60
CA LYS A 60 -22.87 21.53 -37.30
C LYS A 60 -21.69 20.78 -36.65
N CYS A 61 -21.90 20.25 -35.44
CA CYS A 61 -20.88 19.55 -34.68
C CYS A 61 -20.81 18.06 -35.05
N ARG A 62 -19.64 17.59 -35.47
CA ARG A 62 -19.45 16.18 -35.80
C ARG A 62 -19.18 15.35 -34.53
N GLU A 63 -18.41 15.88 -33.62
CA GLU A 63 -17.98 15.20 -32.40
C GLU A 63 -17.52 16.20 -31.33
N LEU A 64 -17.64 15.83 -30.09
CA LEU A 64 -16.97 16.49 -28.96
C LEU A 64 -15.68 15.76 -28.67
N HIS A 65 -14.54 16.44 -28.89
CA HIS A 65 -13.22 15.92 -28.56
C HIS A 65 -12.76 16.49 -27.22
N ILE A 66 -12.43 15.63 -26.30
CA ILE A 66 -11.90 15.97 -24.96
C ILE A 66 -10.60 15.23 -24.82
N TRP A 67 -9.58 15.90 -24.30
CA TRP A 67 -8.28 15.30 -24.04
C TRP A 67 -7.76 15.73 -22.67
N ALA A 68 -6.97 14.87 -22.07
CA ALA A 68 -6.22 15.13 -20.86
C ALA A 68 -4.93 14.30 -20.95
N ASN A 69 -3.81 14.98 -21.06
CA ASN A 69 -2.51 14.38 -21.15
C ASN A 69 -1.52 15.10 -20.22
N SER A 70 -0.26 14.71 -20.21
CA SER A 70 0.75 15.28 -19.32
C SER A 70 1.15 16.73 -19.64
N THR A 71 0.75 17.25 -20.81
CA THR A 71 1.13 18.58 -21.29
C THR A 71 -0.02 19.56 -21.25
N ASP A 72 -1.25 19.10 -21.56
CA ASP A 72 -2.44 19.93 -21.62
C ASP A 72 -3.72 19.13 -21.34
N THR A 73 -4.76 19.85 -20.97
CA THR A 73 -6.11 19.33 -20.78
C THR A 73 -7.07 20.28 -21.46
N GLY A 74 -8.03 19.75 -22.21
CA GLY A 74 -8.93 20.62 -22.94
C GLY A 74 -10.11 19.92 -23.60
N ALA A 75 -10.94 20.70 -24.28
CA ALA A 75 -12.08 20.23 -25.04
C ALA A 75 -12.37 21.13 -26.25
N ARG A 76 -12.97 20.54 -27.28
CA ARG A 76 -13.54 21.29 -28.44
C ARG A 76 -14.73 20.57 -29.01
N PHE A 77 -15.67 21.34 -29.48
CA PHE A 77 -16.71 20.87 -30.38
C PHE A 77 -16.23 21.01 -31.83
N VAL A 78 -15.94 19.88 -32.47
CA VAL A 78 -15.38 19.86 -33.82
C VAL A 78 -16.40 20.40 -34.84
N GLY A 79 -16.05 21.51 -35.47
CA GLY A 79 -16.92 22.23 -36.40
C GLY A 79 -17.57 23.51 -35.83
N LEU A 80 -17.44 23.80 -34.52
CA LEU A 80 -18.12 24.96 -33.91
C LEU A 80 -17.17 26.05 -33.37
N GLY A 81 -15.91 25.80 -33.25
CA GLY A 81 -14.99 26.82 -32.69
C GLY A 81 -13.64 26.31 -32.31
N PRO A 82 -12.80 27.19 -31.77
CA PRO A 82 -11.46 26.82 -31.30
C PRO A 82 -11.51 25.88 -30.11
N ALA A 83 -10.40 25.21 -29.86
CA ALA A 83 -10.22 24.40 -28.67
C ALA A 83 -10.04 25.31 -27.43
N GLY A 84 -10.71 24.97 -26.35
CA GLY A 84 -10.41 25.56 -25.04
C GLY A 84 -9.54 24.61 -24.22
N THR A 85 -8.57 25.18 -23.55
CA THR A 85 -7.65 24.43 -22.69
C THR A 85 -7.82 24.84 -21.23
N THR A 86 -7.46 23.93 -20.33
CA THR A 86 -7.39 24.17 -18.89
C THR A 86 -5.97 23.91 -18.41
N ASP A 87 -5.67 24.27 -17.18
CA ASP A 87 -4.40 23.96 -16.53
C ASP A 87 -4.11 22.45 -16.66
N PRO A 88 -2.89 22.05 -17.09
CA PRO A 88 -2.48 20.65 -17.13
C PRO A 88 -2.66 19.92 -15.79
N ALA A 89 -2.53 20.62 -14.67
CA ALA A 89 -2.80 20.07 -13.33
C ALA A 89 -4.30 19.79 -13.07
N SER A 90 -5.20 20.30 -13.95
CA SER A 90 -6.66 20.13 -13.84
C SER A 90 -7.19 18.85 -14.49
N GLN A 91 -6.40 17.79 -14.54
CA GLN A 91 -6.83 16.54 -15.14
C GLN A 91 -7.97 15.88 -14.37
N PRO A 92 -9.02 15.38 -15.07
CA PRO A 92 -10.15 14.77 -14.42
C PRO A 92 -9.82 13.39 -13.88
N GLN A 93 -10.33 13.07 -12.69
CA GLN A 93 -10.34 11.70 -12.20
C GLN A 93 -11.34 10.85 -12.99
N VAL A 94 -10.97 9.62 -13.30
CA VAL A 94 -11.80 8.69 -14.06
C VAL A 94 -12.08 7.44 -13.22
N ALA A 95 -13.30 7.37 -12.66
CA ALA A 95 -13.79 6.18 -11.97
C ALA A 95 -14.58 5.24 -12.91
N GLY A 96 -14.98 5.75 -14.06
CA GLY A 96 -15.74 5.05 -15.08
C GLY A 96 -16.40 6.04 -16.04
N LEU A 97 -17.30 5.54 -16.90
CA LEU A 97 -18.19 6.36 -17.71
C LEU A 97 -19.61 6.25 -17.17
N PHE A 98 -20.17 7.39 -16.82
CA PHE A 98 -21.49 7.51 -16.24
C PHE A 98 -22.35 8.47 -17.07
N THR A 99 -23.66 8.21 -17.11
CA THR A 99 -24.65 9.11 -17.66
C THR A 99 -25.87 9.18 -16.73
N ALA A 100 -26.53 10.32 -16.70
CA ALA A 100 -27.84 10.48 -16.05
C ALA A 100 -29.00 10.28 -17.01
N LEU A 101 -28.74 9.95 -18.27
CA LEU A 101 -29.77 9.63 -19.25
C LEU A 101 -30.43 8.28 -18.93
N SER A 102 -31.74 8.19 -19.09
CA SER A 102 -32.44 6.91 -18.96
C SER A 102 -32.06 5.95 -20.10
N THR A 103 -32.22 4.65 -19.87
CA THR A 103 -31.96 3.63 -20.90
C THR A 103 -32.71 3.90 -22.19
N ALA A 104 -34.00 4.34 -22.10
CA ALA A 104 -34.80 4.71 -23.26
C ALA A 104 -34.22 5.91 -24.03
N GLN A 105 -33.67 6.89 -23.32
CA GLN A 105 -33.01 8.05 -23.95
C GLN A 105 -31.70 7.66 -24.61
N VAL A 106 -30.92 6.73 -24.03
CA VAL A 106 -29.68 6.24 -24.62
C VAL A 106 -29.94 5.37 -25.84
N THR A 107 -30.89 4.43 -25.75
CA THR A 107 -31.26 3.54 -26.88
C THR A 107 -31.99 4.26 -28.02
N GLY A 108 -32.80 5.27 -27.70
CA GLY A 108 -33.47 6.11 -28.68
C GLY A 108 -32.60 7.18 -29.33
N ALA A 109 -31.39 7.38 -28.83
CA ALA A 109 -30.46 8.39 -29.27
C ALA A 109 -29.56 7.85 -30.40
N GLN A 110 -30.00 8.00 -31.64
CA GLN A 110 -29.17 7.64 -32.80
C GLN A 110 -27.86 8.46 -32.81
N GLY A 111 -26.72 7.73 -32.81
CA GLY A 111 -25.39 8.32 -32.91
C GLY A 111 -24.75 8.74 -31.57
N LEU A 112 -25.40 8.46 -30.42
CA LEU A 112 -24.72 8.62 -29.15
C LEU A 112 -23.68 7.49 -28.96
N ALA A 113 -22.41 7.84 -28.99
CA ALA A 113 -21.32 6.94 -28.70
C ALA A 113 -20.24 7.68 -27.87
N ALA A 114 -19.69 7.02 -26.91
CA ALA A 114 -18.53 7.50 -26.17
C ALA A 114 -17.39 6.50 -26.34
N ARG A 115 -16.22 7.01 -26.73
CA ARG A 115 -14.99 6.22 -26.83
C ARG A 115 -13.91 6.90 -26.01
N ILE A 116 -13.36 6.17 -25.04
CA ILE A 116 -12.14 6.58 -24.35
C ILE A 116 -10.97 5.89 -25.03
N VAL A 117 -9.96 6.68 -25.38
CA VAL A 117 -8.62 6.18 -25.73
C VAL A 117 -7.73 6.50 -24.55
N VAL A 118 -7.26 5.47 -23.88
CA VAL A 118 -6.32 5.61 -22.76
C VAL A 118 -4.89 5.63 -23.27
N ASP A 119 -4.00 6.26 -22.51
CA ASP A 119 -2.57 6.24 -22.79
C ASP A 119 -2.03 4.84 -22.39
N ASN A 120 -1.60 4.08 -23.38
CA ASN A 120 -1.07 2.73 -23.21
C ASN A 120 0.46 2.65 -23.29
N ARG A 121 1.15 3.77 -23.22
CA ARG A 121 2.63 3.79 -23.29
C ARG A 121 3.33 3.01 -22.17
N PHE A 122 2.60 2.70 -21.09
CA PHE A 122 3.07 1.87 -20.00
C PHE A 122 2.68 0.39 -20.15
N ASP A 123 1.87 0.05 -21.16
CA ASP A 123 1.52 -1.34 -21.43
C ASP A 123 2.76 -2.07 -21.92
N SER A 124 3.21 -3.03 -21.16
CA SER A 124 4.31 -3.87 -21.52
C SER A 124 4.10 -5.29 -21.04
N SER A 125 4.42 -6.25 -21.88
CA SER A 125 4.44 -7.65 -21.53
C SER A 125 5.87 -8.18 -21.58
N PRO A 126 6.27 -9.02 -20.63
CA PRO A 126 7.60 -9.62 -20.66
C PRO A 126 7.74 -10.54 -21.87
N SER A 127 8.87 -10.44 -22.60
CA SER A 127 9.21 -11.38 -23.66
C SER A 127 9.41 -12.79 -23.09
N LEU A 128 9.32 -13.83 -23.94
CA LEU A 128 9.57 -15.20 -23.54
C LEU A 128 10.95 -15.36 -22.87
N ILE A 129 11.97 -14.73 -23.40
CA ILE A 129 13.33 -14.74 -22.83
C ILE A 129 13.32 -14.14 -21.43
N LYS A 130 12.65 -13.01 -21.23
CA LYS A 130 12.53 -12.38 -19.90
C LYS A 130 11.80 -13.30 -18.93
N TRP A 131 10.73 -13.99 -19.35
CA TRP A 131 10.03 -14.99 -18.55
C TRP A 131 10.95 -16.14 -18.13
N LEU A 132 11.70 -16.71 -19.06
CA LEU A 132 12.66 -17.79 -18.76
C LEU A 132 13.72 -17.33 -17.76
N VAL A 133 14.29 -16.13 -17.95
CA VAL A 133 15.29 -15.57 -17.01
C VAL A 133 14.68 -15.35 -15.62
N MET A 134 13.43 -14.88 -15.53
CA MET A 134 12.73 -14.71 -14.25
C MET A 134 12.54 -16.04 -13.53
N VAL A 135 12.08 -17.07 -14.23
CA VAL A 135 11.88 -18.41 -13.66
C VAL A 135 13.22 -18.99 -13.16
N VAL A 136 14.27 -18.92 -13.99
CA VAL A 136 15.62 -19.36 -13.60
C VAL A 136 16.13 -18.60 -12.39
N GLY A 137 15.93 -17.29 -12.35
CA GLY A 137 16.31 -16.43 -11.22
C GLY A 137 15.59 -16.81 -9.93
N ILE A 138 14.30 -17.08 -9.98
CA ILE A 138 13.52 -17.53 -8.81
C ILE A 138 14.00 -18.92 -8.35
N LEU A 139 14.20 -19.86 -9.27
CA LEU A 139 14.71 -21.20 -8.93
C LEU A 139 16.11 -21.11 -8.29
N ALA A 140 16.99 -20.26 -8.83
CA ALA A 140 18.31 -20.01 -8.26
C ALA A 140 18.23 -19.42 -6.86
N ALA A 141 17.29 -18.50 -6.60
CA ALA A 141 17.07 -17.92 -5.28
C ALA A 141 16.60 -19.00 -4.28
N ILE A 142 15.67 -19.86 -4.67
CA ILE A 142 15.21 -20.99 -3.85
C ILE A 142 16.37 -21.94 -3.56
N ALA A 143 17.15 -22.31 -4.57
CA ALA A 143 18.31 -23.19 -4.41
C ALA A 143 19.35 -22.58 -3.44
N ALA A 144 19.61 -21.27 -3.54
CA ALA A 144 20.51 -20.56 -2.63
C ALA A 144 20.01 -20.58 -1.19
N LEU A 145 18.71 -20.38 -0.94
CA LEU A 145 18.11 -20.47 0.40
C LEU A 145 18.19 -21.90 0.97
N VAL A 146 17.96 -22.91 0.14
CA VAL A 146 18.10 -24.32 0.52
C VAL A 146 19.56 -24.65 0.85
N ALA A 147 20.52 -24.16 0.06
CA ALA A 147 21.94 -24.37 0.32
C ALA A 147 22.36 -23.77 1.68
N VAL A 148 21.89 -22.55 2.02
CA VAL A 148 22.16 -21.94 3.34
C VAL A 148 21.47 -22.69 4.48
N TRP A 149 20.26 -23.20 4.24
CA TRP A 149 19.59 -24.04 5.23
C TRP A 149 20.40 -25.33 5.51
N MET A 150 20.97 -25.95 4.47
CA MET A 150 21.87 -27.11 4.60
C MET A 150 23.15 -26.72 5.37
N LEU A 151 23.80 -25.62 5.02
CA LEU A 151 24.96 -25.07 5.73
C LEU A 151 24.66 -24.83 7.22
N ASP A 152 23.52 -24.26 7.54
CA ASP A 152 23.09 -24.04 8.92
C ASP A 152 22.85 -25.36 9.67
N ARG A 153 22.50 -26.46 8.97
CA ARG A 153 22.35 -27.82 9.53
C ARG A 153 23.68 -28.48 9.81
N ILE A 154 24.61 -28.48 8.87
CA ILE A 154 25.91 -29.15 8.97
C ILE A 154 26.72 -28.60 10.18
N HIS A 155 26.66 -27.30 10.42
CA HIS A 155 27.39 -26.65 11.52
C HIS A 155 26.72 -26.77 12.91
N GLY A 156 25.74 -27.66 13.07
CA GLY A 156 25.23 -28.07 14.40
C GLY A 156 24.45 -27.00 15.19
N TYR A 157 24.06 -25.89 14.59
CA TYR A 157 23.33 -24.78 15.24
C TYR A 157 21.87 -25.10 15.65
N HIS A 158 21.45 -26.34 15.49
CA HIS A 158 20.07 -26.78 15.77
C HIS A 158 19.66 -26.81 17.24
N ARG A 159 20.59 -27.17 18.13
CA ARG A 159 20.24 -27.55 19.52
C ARG A 159 19.70 -26.41 20.39
N ARG A 160 20.14 -25.16 20.15
CA ARG A 160 19.74 -24.04 21.01
C ARG A 160 18.39 -23.45 20.60
N PHE A 161 18.07 -23.47 19.31
CA PHE A 161 16.79 -22.95 18.81
C PHE A 161 15.60 -23.85 19.13
N ALA A 162 15.76 -25.17 18.98
CA ALA A 162 14.73 -26.15 19.29
C ALA A 162 14.23 -26.06 20.74
N ARG A 163 15.12 -25.76 21.70
CA ARG A 163 14.71 -25.57 23.11
C ARG A 163 13.93 -24.29 23.38
N SER A 164 14.12 -23.26 22.58
CA SER A 164 13.42 -21.96 22.73
C SER A 164 12.04 -21.94 22.05
N VAL A 165 11.86 -22.69 20.97
CA VAL A 165 10.60 -22.70 20.18
C VAL A 165 9.72 -23.92 20.45
N SER A 166 10.29 -25.00 21.02
CA SER A 166 9.60 -26.28 21.18
C SER A 166 8.66 -26.33 22.38
N ARG A 167 7.65 -25.49 22.43
CA ARG A 167 6.51 -25.80 23.28
C ARG A 167 5.23 -25.57 22.50
N VAL A 168 4.60 -26.66 22.10
CA VAL A 168 3.23 -26.71 21.59
C VAL A 168 2.26 -25.85 22.42
N ARG A 169 2.55 -25.69 23.73
CA ARG A 169 1.84 -24.76 24.61
C ARG A 169 1.92 -23.28 24.17
N ALA A 170 2.91 -22.87 23.43
CA ALA A 170 2.97 -21.48 22.90
C ALA A 170 1.96 -21.23 21.77
N LEU A 171 1.43 -22.28 21.16
CA LEU A 171 0.42 -22.20 20.10
C LEU A 171 -1.02 -22.30 20.61
N ILE A 172 -1.24 -22.63 21.88
CA ILE A 172 -2.59 -22.71 22.45
C ILE A 172 -3.13 -21.28 22.58
N PRO A 173 -4.27 -20.93 21.93
CA PRO A 173 -4.88 -19.60 22.04
C PRO A 173 -5.25 -19.28 23.49
N THR A 174 -5.00 -18.06 23.92
CA THR A 174 -5.51 -17.54 25.20
C THR A 174 -6.86 -16.87 24.99
N PRO A 175 -7.63 -16.61 26.05
CA PRO A 175 -8.86 -15.81 25.95
C PRO A 175 -8.63 -14.43 25.33
N VAL A 176 -7.47 -13.81 25.55
CA VAL A 176 -7.12 -12.53 24.91
C VAL A 176 -6.94 -12.67 23.39
N ASP A 177 -6.35 -13.77 22.92
CA ASP A 177 -6.23 -14.01 21.46
C ASP A 177 -7.62 -14.22 20.84
N GLY A 178 -8.50 -14.95 21.55
CA GLY A 178 -9.89 -15.12 21.13
C GLY A 178 -10.65 -13.79 21.08
N ALA A 179 -10.47 -12.92 22.07
CA ALA A 179 -11.08 -11.60 22.10
C ALA A 179 -10.58 -10.70 20.95
N VAL A 180 -9.25 -10.65 20.71
CA VAL A 180 -8.70 -9.88 19.59
C VAL A 180 -9.17 -10.46 18.26
N GLY A 181 -9.15 -11.77 18.08
CA GLY A 181 -9.65 -12.44 16.87
C GLY A 181 -11.12 -12.12 16.63
N PHE A 182 -11.95 -12.18 17.67
CA PHE A 182 -13.37 -11.81 17.58
C PHE A 182 -13.55 -10.36 17.16
N VAL A 183 -12.82 -9.40 17.76
CA VAL A 183 -12.91 -7.99 17.41
C VAL A 183 -12.47 -7.75 15.96
N LEU A 184 -11.39 -8.40 15.51
CA LEU A 184 -10.94 -8.29 14.11
C LEU A 184 -11.97 -8.84 13.12
N VAL A 185 -12.58 -9.98 13.43
CA VAL A 185 -13.64 -10.58 12.60
C VAL A 185 -14.88 -9.69 12.62
N ALA A 186 -15.33 -9.20 13.78
CA ALA A 186 -16.44 -8.28 13.87
C ALA A 186 -16.18 -7.00 13.06
N TRP A 187 -14.96 -6.44 13.16
CA TRP A 187 -14.57 -5.26 12.40
C TRP A 187 -14.50 -5.49 10.90
N HIS A 188 -14.15 -6.70 10.48
CA HIS A 188 -14.17 -7.07 9.06
C HIS A 188 -15.56 -6.88 8.43
N PHE A 189 -16.64 -7.16 9.18
CA PHE A 189 -18.01 -6.96 8.70
C PHE A 189 -18.53 -5.54 8.96
N LEU A 190 -18.23 -4.97 10.13
CA LEU A 190 -18.79 -3.69 10.58
C LEU A 190 -17.95 -2.47 10.15
N GLY A 191 -16.63 -2.66 9.97
CA GLY A 191 -15.72 -1.58 9.65
C GLY A 191 -15.96 -0.99 8.26
N GLY A 192 -15.88 0.33 8.16
CA GLY A 192 -15.95 1.04 6.88
C GLY A 192 -14.75 0.74 5.98
N GLY A 193 -14.95 0.92 4.67
CA GLY A 193 -13.87 0.97 3.70
C GLY A 193 -13.04 2.25 3.83
N THR A 194 -11.94 2.33 3.10
CA THR A 194 -11.12 3.54 3.01
C THR A 194 -11.48 4.35 1.75
N ALA A 195 -11.10 5.63 1.74
CA ALA A 195 -11.29 6.48 0.57
C ALA A 195 -10.55 5.96 -0.68
N ASP A 196 -9.55 5.11 -0.49
CA ASP A 196 -8.72 4.57 -1.57
C ASP A 196 -9.25 3.24 -2.14
N ASP A 197 -10.18 2.57 -1.46
CA ASP A 197 -10.68 1.24 -1.84
C ASP A 197 -11.30 1.24 -3.25
N GLY A 198 -11.99 2.33 -3.63
CA GLY A 198 -12.64 2.44 -4.93
C GLY A 198 -11.64 2.40 -6.08
N TYR A 199 -10.57 3.20 -6.02
CA TYR A 199 -9.60 3.21 -7.11
C TYR A 199 -8.71 1.95 -7.10
N ILE A 200 -8.42 1.38 -5.92
CA ILE A 200 -7.65 0.13 -5.83
C ILE A 200 -8.43 -1.02 -6.48
N LEU A 201 -9.73 -1.14 -6.20
CA LEU A 201 -10.58 -2.13 -6.83
C LEU A 201 -10.68 -1.91 -8.35
N ASN A 202 -10.84 -0.64 -8.78
CA ASN A 202 -10.92 -0.33 -10.21
C ASN A 202 -9.62 -0.68 -10.95
N MET A 203 -8.44 -0.36 -10.40
CA MET A 203 -7.17 -0.80 -10.98
C MET A 203 -7.11 -2.32 -11.15
N GLY A 204 -7.55 -3.07 -10.13
CA GLY A 204 -7.59 -4.53 -10.19
C GLY A 204 -8.50 -5.05 -11.29
N ARG A 205 -9.70 -4.47 -11.43
CA ARG A 205 -10.66 -4.86 -12.48
C ARG A 205 -10.20 -4.47 -13.88
N ASP A 206 -9.62 -3.29 -14.03
CA ASP A 206 -9.06 -2.84 -15.32
C ASP A 206 -7.93 -3.76 -15.76
N ALA A 207 -7.08 -4.19 -14.83
CA ALA A 207 -5.97 -5.11 -15.11
C ALA A 207 -6.44 -6.48 -15.63
N GLN A 208 -7.64 -6.96 -15.25
CA GLN A 208 -8.21 -8.20 -15.79
C GLN A 208 -8.53 -8.09 -17.29
N HIS A 209 -8.84 -6.90 -17.77
CA HIS A 209 -9.19 -6.65 -19.17
C HIS A 209 -7.99 -6.16 -20.00
N THR A 210 -7.11 -5.38 -19.41
CA THR A 210 -5.94 -4.80 -20.09
C THR A 210 -4.68 -5.64 -19.98
N GLY A 211 -4.61 -6.54 -19.00
CA GLY A 211 -3.41 -7.30 -18.67
C GLY A 211 -2.33 -6.51 -17.93
N VAL A 212 -2.57 -5.21 -17.67
CA VAL A 212 -1.62 -4.31 -17.03
C VAL A 212 -2.24 -3.64 -15.81
N LEU A 213 -1.52 -3.63 -14.70
CA LEU A 213 -1.92 -2.93 -13.49
C LEU A 213 -1.56 -1.44 -13.60
N ALA A 214 -2.49 -0.63 -14.06
CA ALA A 214 -2.31 0.80 -14.31
C ALA A 214 -3.32 1.63 -13.52
N ASN A 215 -2.89 2.81 -13.08
CA ASN A 215 -3.73 3.71 -12.30
C ASN A 215 -4.34 4.81 -13.19
N TYR A 216 -5.44 4.48 -13.87
CA TYR A 216 -6.20 5.44 -14.69
C TYR A 216 -6.98 6.44 -13.85
N TYR A 217 -7.28 6.11 -12.61
CA TYR A 217 -8.06 6.96 -11.71
C TYR A 217 -7.33 8.25 -11.33
N ARG A 218 -6.00 8.18 -11.09
CA ARG A 218 -5.22 9.33 -10.60
C ARG A 218 -4.02 9.71 -11.46
N TYR A 219 -3.40 8.74 -12.14
CA TYR A 219 -2.06 8.89 -12.68
C TYR A 219 -1.94 8.50 -14.15
N TYR A 220 -3.02 8.70 -14.92
CA TYR A 220 -3.01 8.54 -16.39
C TYR A 220 -2.53 7.20 -16.91
N GLY A 221 -2.92 6.14 -16.26
CA GLY A 221 -2.49 4.81 -16.65
C GLY A 221 -1.04 4.50 -16.29
N SER A 222 -0.37 5.33 -15.47
CA SER A 222 0.96 4.97 -15.00
C SER A 222 0.89 3.77 -14.04
N PRO A 223 1.89 2.84 -14.11
CA PRO A 223 1.91 1.67 -13.26
C PRO A 223 2.19 2.04 -11.79
N GLU A 224 1.74 1.21 -10.87
CA GLU A 224 2.09 1.32 -9.45
C GLU A 224 3.49 0.81 -9.13
N ALA A 225 4.16 0.13 -10.08
CA ALA A 225 5.53 -0.33 -9.94
C ALA A 225 6.48 0.78 -9.44
N PRO A 226 7.44 0.45 -8.58
CA PRO A 226 7.87 -0.87 -8.09
C PRO A 226 7.12 -1.37 -6.85
N PHE A 227 5.99 -0.79 -6.47
CA PHE A 227 5.26 -1.02 -5.21
C PHE A 227 3.87 -1.59 -5.49
N ASP A 228 3.77 -2.61 -6.34
CA ASP A 228 2.51 -3.04 -6.93
C ASP A 228 2.13 -4.51 -6.70
N TRP A 229 3.01 -5.36 -6.17
CA TRP A 229 2.71 -6.79 -6.07
C TRP A 229 1.45 -7.08 -5.25
N TYR A 230 1.17 -6.26 -4.22
CA TYR A 230 -0.02 -6.44 -3.42
C TYR A 230 -1.29 -6.05 -4.20
N PHE A 231 -1.25 -5.00 -4.98
CA PHE A 231 -2.36 -4.60 -5.85
C PHE A 231 -2.57 -5.60 -6.99
N SER A 232 -1.49 -6.16 -7.53
CA SER A 232 -1.53 -7.26 -8.48
C SER A 232 -2.18 -8.52 -7.87
N PHE A 233 -1.85 -8.85 -6.64
CA PHE A 233 -2.53 -9.90 -5.89
C PHE A 233 -4.03 -9.59 -5.72
N LEU A 234 -4.42 -8.36 -5.35
CA LEU A 234 -5.81 -7.97 -5.22
C LEU A 234 -6.57 -8.01 -6.56
N SER A 235 -5.89 -7.74 -7.69
CA SER A 235 -6.48 -7.89 -9.02
C SER A 235 -6.95 -9.33 -9.24
N HIS A 236 -6.06 -10.33 -9.07
CA HIS A 236 -6.44 -11.74 -9.20
C HIS A 236 -7.44 -12.19 -8.13
N TRP A 237 -7.33 -11.65 -6.90
CA TRP A 237 -8.27 -11.92 -5.82
C TRP A 237 -9.69 -11.45 -6.14
N SER A 238 -9.83 -10.35 -6.88
CA SER A 238 -11.10 -9.79 -7.32
C SER A 238 -11.78 -10.58 -8.45
N GLU A 239 -11.06 -11.48 -9.13
CA GLU A 239 -11.63 -12.41 -10.12
C GLU A 239 -12.66 -13.34 -9.50
N VAL A 240 -12.47 -13.73 -8.23
CA VAL A 240 -13.40 -14.60 -7.50
C VAL A 240 -14.64 -13.83 -7.07
N SER A 241 -14.46 -12.63 -6.48
CA SER A 241 -15.56 -11.77 -6.06
C SER A 241 -15.08 -10.34 -5.79
N THR A 242 -15.90 -9.36 -6.16
CA THR A 242 -15.69 -7.94 -5.83
C THR A 242 -16.44 -7.49 -4.58
N ALA A 243 -17.11 -8.41 -3.88
CA ALA A 243 -17.81 -8.10 -2.63
C ALA A 243 -16.84 -7.56 -1.58
N GLY A 244 -17.19 -6.48 -0.89
CA GLY A 244 -16.31 -5.80 0.07
C GLY A 244 -15.80 -6.72 1.19
N VAL A 245 -16.63 -7.65 1.67
CA VAL A 245 -16.22 -8.67 2.65
C VAL A 245 -15.18 -9.63 2.09
N TRP A 246 -15.29 -10.03 0.82
CA TRP A 246 -14.30 -10.88 0.16
C TRP A 246 -12.98 -10.13 -0.03
N MET A 247 -13.05 -8.94 -0.59
CA MET A 247 -11.87 -8.13 -0.90
C MET A 247 -11.05 -7.74 0.34
N ARG A 248 -11.66 -7.67 1.53
CA ARG A 248 -11.00 -7.34 2.80
C ARG A 248 -10.42 -8.54 3.55
N LEU A 249 -10.65 -9.79 3.10
CA LEU A 249 -10.08 -10.98 3.75
C LEU A 249 -8.55 -10.96 3.89
N PRO A 250 -7.76 -10.47 2.91
CA PRO A 250 -6.31 -10.36 3.08
C PRO A 250 -5.91 -9.45 4.26
N ALA A 251 -6.62 -8.35 4.49
CA ALA A 251 -6.39 -7.47 5.62
C ALA A 251 -6.74 -8.16 6.96
N LEU A 252 -7.84 -8.91 7.02
CA LEU A 252 -8.20 -9.73 8.19
C LEU A 252 -7.13 -10.79 8.48
N ALA A 253 -6.70 -11.53 7.46
CA ALA A 253 -5.66 -12.54 7.59
C ALA A 253 -4.34 -11.95 8.09
N ALA A 254 -3.94 -10.79 7.55
CA ALA A 254 -2.77 -10.04 8.01
C ALA A 254 -2.91 -9.59 9.48
N GLY A 255 -4.12 -9.18 9.91
CA GLY A 255 -4.40 -8.81 11.30
C GLY A 255 -4.26 -9.97 12.26
N LEU A 256 -4.87 -11.10 11.94
CA LEU A 256 -4.76 -12.32 12.75
C LEU A 256 -3.29 -12.80 12.82
N LEU A 257 -2.58 -12.83 11.70
CA LEU A 257 -1.17 -13.19 11.66
C LEU A 257 -0.32 -12.22 12.49
N SER A 258 -0.53 -10.91 12.35
CA SER A 258 0.18 -9.88 13.10
C SER A 258 -0.01 -10.05 14.60
N TRP A 259 -1.24 -10.26 15.05
CA TRP A 259 -1.53 -10.50 16.46
C TRP A 259 -0.88 -11.79 16.96
N LEU A 260 -0.96 -12.88 16.22
CA LEU A 260 -0.31 -14.15 16.59
C LEU A 260 1.21 -14.01 16.69
N LEU A 261 1.85 -13.31 15.76
CA LEU A 261 3.29 -13.03 15.83
C LEU A 261 3.63 -12.18 17.05
N LEU A 262 2.85 -11.15 17.36
CA LEU A 262 3.05 -10.32 18.54
C LEU A 262 2.86 -11.13 19.81
N SER A 263 1.70 -11.71 20.01
CA SER A 263 1.32 -12.34 21.29
C SER A 263 2.12 -13.61 21.60
N ARG A 264 2.48 -14.38 20.57
CA ARG A 264 3.12 -15.69 20.74
C ARG A 264 4.63 -15.69 20.55
N VAL A 265 5.14 -14.75 19.78
CA VAL A 265 6.54 -14.79 19.37
C VAL A 265 7.33 -13.58 19.85
N LEU A 266 6.84 -12.37 19.60
CA LEU A 266 7.62 -11.16 19.81
C LEU A 266 7.52 -10.62 21.24
N LEU A 267 6.33 -10.43 21.79
CA LEU A 267 6.14 -9.96 23.18
C LEU A 267 6.81 -10.88 24.21
N PRO A 268 6.72 -12.23 24.11
CA PRO A 268 7.44 -13.10 25.04
C PRO A 268 8.96 -12.96 25.00
N ARG A 269 9.53 -12.43 23.92
CA ARG A 269 10.99 -12.20 23.77
C ARG A 269 11.48 -10.92 24.42
N LEU A 270 10.56 -9.98 24.70
CA LEU A 270 10.93 -8.75 25.42
C LEU A 270 11.44 -9.05 26.84
N GLY A 271 11.00 -10.16 27.46
CA GLY A 271 11.51 -10.57 28.77
C GLY A 271 10.56 -11.46 29.57
N ARG A 272 11.05 -11.97 30.71
CA ARG A 272 10.26 -12.88 31.55
C ARG A 272 9.04 -12.18 32.14
N THR A 273 9.17 -10.94 32.55
CA THR A 273 8.06 -10.14 33.12
C THR A 273 6.95 -9.96 32.10
N VAL A 274 7.25 -9.54 30.88
CA VAL A 274 6.26 -9.37 29.80
C VAL A 274 5.59 -10.70 29.47
N ARG A 275 6.37 -11.77 29.37
CA ARG A 275 5.88 -13.11 29.02
C ARG A 275 4.81 -13.66 29.99
N HIS A 276 4.89 -13.32 31.28
CA HIS A 276 3.99 -13.85 32.30
C HIS A 276 2.94 -12.82 32.79
N SER A 277 3.03 -11.57 32.32
CA SER A 277 2.11 -10.52 32.70
C SER A 277 0.84 -10.55 31.86
N ARG A 278 -0.29 -10.75 32.53
CA ARG A 278 -1.62 -10.61 31.91
C ARG A 278 -1.89 -9.15 31.49
N TRP A 279 -1.40 -8.22 32.28
CA TRP A 279 -1.54 -6.78 31.99
C TRP A 279 -0.77 -6.37 30.74
N ALA A 280 0.46 -6.86 30.55
CA ALA A 280 1.22 -6.62 29.33
C ALA A 280 0.49 -7.15 28.09
N MET A 281 -0.13 -8.34 28.19
CA MET A 281 -0.90 -8.91 27.09
C MET A 281 -2.19 -8.11 26.81
N LEU A 282 -2.92 -7.67 27.83
CA LEU A 282 -4.14 -6.87 27.68
C LEU A 282 -3.82 -5.48 27.13
N THR A 283 -2.79 -4.80 27.64
CA THR A 283 -2.33 -3.50 27.12
C THR A 283 -1.88 -3.63 25.67
N GLY A 284 -1.09 -4.67 25.36
CA GLY A 284 -0.68 -4.95 23.99
C GLY A 284 -1.86 -5.17 23.04
N ALA A 285 -2.87 -5.93 23.48
CA ALA A 285 -4.10 -6.14 22.71
C ALA A 285 -4.86 -4.83 22.47
N ALA A 286 -5.03 -4.02 23.51
CA ALA A 286 -5.71 -2.73 23.41
C ALA A 286 -4.99 -1.78 22.46
N VAL A 287 -3.66 -1.67 22.55
CA VAL A 287 -2.85 -0.81 21.66
C VAL A 287 -2.83 -1.34 20.22
N PHE A 288 -2.72 -2.65 20.03
CA PHE A 288 -2.83 -3.26 18.72
C PHE A 288 -4.15 -2.91 18.03
N LEU A 289 -5.27 -3.12 18.72
CA LEU A 289 -6.60 -2.80 18.19
C LEU A 289 -6.78 -1.29 17.98
N ALA A 290 -6.25 -0.45 18.86
CA ALA A 290 -6.32 1.00 18.73
C ALA A 290 -5.61 1.51 17.45
N PHE A 291 -4.52 0.87 17.02
CA PHE A 291 -3.89 1.16 15.73
C PHE A 291 -4.61 0.47 14.57
N TRP A 292 -4.98 -0.80 14.75
CA TRP A 292 -5.49 -1.62 13.66
C TRP A 292 -6.83 -1.16 13.13
N LEU A 293 -7.80 -0.96 14.02
CA LEU A 293 -9.18 -0.69 13.62
C LEU A 293 -9.34 0.59 12.78
N PRO A 294 -8.75 1.75 13.15
CA PRO A 294 -8.93 2.98 12.38
C PRO A 294 -7.97 3.13 11.19
N MET A 295 -6.89 2.34 11.10
CA MET A 295 -5.80 2.61 10.15
C MET A 295 -5.40 1.41 9.28
N CYS A 296 -5.82 0.19 9.63
CA CYS A 296 -5.48 -1.05 8.91
C CYS A 296 -6.72 -1.73 8.33
N SER A 297 -7.64 -0.96 7.76
CA SER A 297 -8.88 -1.46 7.15
C SER A 297 -8.87 -1.27 5.63
N GLY A 298 -9.79 -1.93 4.93
CA GLY A 298 -9.99 -1.78 3.49
C GLY A 298 -8.96 -2.55 2.67
N LEU A 299 -8.70 -2.04 1.46
CA LEU A 299 -7.82 -2.65 0.45
C LEU A 299 -6.39 -2.09 0.50
N ARG A 300 -6.12 -1.17 1.41
CA ARG A 300 -4.81 -0.53 1.55
C ARG A 300 -3.72 -1.52 1.99
N PRO A 301 -2.45 -1.22 1.65
CA PRO A 301 -1.34 -2.15 1.94
C PRO A 301 -0.87 -2.14 3.40
N GLU A 302 -1.31 -1.20 4.26
CA GLU A 302 -0.85 -1.09 5.65
C GLU A 302 -0.96 -2.40 6.45
N PRO A 303 -2.04 -3.21 6.35
CA PRO A 303 -2.13 -4.51 7.02
C PRO A 303 -0.99 -5.46 6.63
N ILE A 304 -0.68 -5.54 5.34
CA ILE A 304 0.38 -6.39 4.79
C ILE A 304 1.75 -5.90 5.24
N ILE A 305 1.94 -4.58 5.28
CA ILE A 305 3.18 -3.96 5.76
C ILE A 305 3.42 -4.28 7.23
N VAL A 306 2.39 -4.20 8.08
CA VAL A 306 2.52 -4.59 9.50
C VAL A 306 2.92 -6.05 9.62
N ALA A 307 2.23 -6.95 8.94
CA ALA A 307 2.53 -8.38 8.97
C ALA A 307 3.96 -8.67 8.46
N GLY A 308 4.35 -8.08 7.33
CA GLY A 308 5.69 -8.22 6.76
C GLY A 308 6.78 -7.65 7.67
N THR A 309 6.54 -6.52 8.31
CA THR A 309 7.44 -5.91 9.29
C THR A 309 7.62 -6.82 10.51
N LEU A 310 6.56 -7.40 11.03
CA LEU A 310 6.62 -8.34 12.16
C LEU A 310 7.34 -9.64 11.80
N LEU A 311 7.14 -10.16 10.59
CA LEU A 311 7.91 -11.31 10.06
C LEU A 311 9.40 -10.97 9.96
N THR A 312 9.72 -9.77 9.46
CA THR A 312 11.11 -9.28 9.41
C THR A 312 11.70 -9.19 10.81
N TRP A 313 10.97 -8.63 11.78
CA TRP A 313 11.42 -8.56 13.16
C TRP A 313 11.67 -9.95 13.74
N TRP A 314 10.73 -10.86 13.55
CA TRP A 314 10.91 -12.25 13.98
C TRP A 314 12.17 -12.87 13.37
N ALA A 315 12.38 -12.73 12.07
CA ALA A 315 13.54 -13.29 11.37
C ALA A 315 14.87 -12.69 11.87
N VAL A 316 14.92 -11.36 12.12
CA VAL A 316 16.06 -10.68 12.74
C VAL A 316 16.35 -11.24 14.12
N GLU A 317 15.34 -11.34 15.01
CA GLU A 317 15.53 -11.87 16.36
C GLU A 317 15.97 -13.34 16.37
N VAL A 318 15.43 -14.14 15.44
CA VAL A 318 15.86 -15.53 15.25
C VAL A 318 17.33 -15.58 14.81
N SER A 319 17.74 -14.75 13.86
CA SER A 319 19.11 -14.68 13.38
C SER A 319 20.08 -14.29 14.50
N VAL A 320 19.73 -13.27 15.28
CA VAL A 320 20.56 -12.77 16.41
C VAL A 320 20.75 -13.84 17.48
N VAL A 321 19.67 -14.54 17.87
CA VAL A 321 19.74 -15.57 18.95
C VAL A 321 20.39 -16.85 18.47
N SER A 322 20.01 -17.33 17.27
CA SER A 322 20.49 -18.62 16.75
C SER A 322 21.85 -18.54 16.09
N ARG A 323 22.30 -17.34 15.73
CA ARG A 323 23.53 -17.10 14.94
C ARG A 323 23.52 -17.86 13.60
N ARG A 324 22.34 -18.02 13.00
CA ARG A 324 22.14 -18.65 11.68
C ARG A 324 22.10 -17.61 10.59
N VAL A 325 22.51 -18.03 9.39
CA VAL A 325 22.51 -17.17 8.20
C VAL A 325 21.16 -17.18 7.51
N LEU A 326 20.48 -18.32 7.46
CA LEU A 326 19.16 -18.42 6.82
C LEU A 326 18.13 -17.42 7.38
N PRO A 327 17.95 -17.27 8.71
CA PRO A 327 17.04 -16.26 9.22
C PRO A 327 17.44 -14.83 8.86
N ALA A 328 18.76 -14.54 8.72
CA ALA A 328 19.22 -13.23 8.24
C ALA A 328 18.85 -13.00 6.76
N ALA A 329 18.99 -14.01 5.90
CA ALA A 329 18.57 -13.96 4.51
C ALA A 329 17.04 -13.77 4.40
N LEU A 330 16.27 -14.52 5.21
CA LEU A 330 14.80 -14.38 5.27
C LEU A 330 14.36 -13.01 5.79
N ALA A 331 15.11 -12.41 6.74
CA ALA A 331 14.85 -11.05 7.20
C ALA A 331 15.01 -10.03 6.07
N GLY A 332 16.06 -10.17 5.25
CA GLY A 332 16.26 -9.34 4.06
C GLY A 332 15.15 -9.53 3.04
N LEU A 333 14.80 -10.78 2.74
CA LEU A 333 13.73 -11.11 1.79
C LEU A 333 12.37 -10.55 2.24
N THR A 334 11.97 -10.77 3.49
CA THR A 334 10.70 -10.25 4.00
C THR A 334 10.67 -8.73 4.06
N ALA A 335 11.79 -8.07 4.42
CA ALA A 335 11.87 -6.62 4.42
C ALA A 335 11.71 -6.03 3.02
N LEU A 336 12.36 -6.61 2.01
CA LEU A 336 12.27 -6.16 0.63
C LEU A 336 10.89 -6.47 0.02
N ALA A 337 10.30 -7.64 0.32
CA ALA A 337 8.93 -7.96 -0.09
C ALA A 337 7.91 -6.99 0.54
N THR A 338 8.13 -6.59 1.79
CA THR A 338 7.31 -5.59 2.47
C THR A 338 7.47 -4.21 1.83
N LEU A 339 8.68 -3.81 1.46
CA LEU A 339 8.94 -2.57 0.73
C LEU A 339 8.27 -2.59 -0.64
N ALA A 340 8.35 -3.70 -1.37
CA ALA A 340 7.75 -3.84 -2.68
C ALA A 340 6.20 -3.87 -2.67
N ALA A 341 5.56 -4.02 -1.50
CA ALA A 341 4.11 -3.95 -1.37
C ALA A 341 3.57 -2.51 -1.46
N ALA A 342 4.30 -1.54 -0.92
CA ALA A 342 4.01 -0.11 -1.02
C ALA A 342 5.18 0.72 -0.45
N PRO A 343 5.29 2.02 -0.78
CA PRO A 343 6.36 2.90 -0.28
C PRO A 343 6.51 2.89 1.25
N GLN A 344 5.41 2.75 1.99
CA GLN A 344 5.44 2.67 3.47
C GLN A 344 6.17 1.43 3.99
N GLY A 345 6.31 0.39 3.16
CA GLY A 345 7.06 -0.82 3.51
C GLY A 345 8.56 -0.60 3.77
N ILE A 346 9.08 0.60 3.43
CA ILE A 346 10.46 1.02 3.77
C ILE A 346 10.77 0.87 5.26
N ILE A 347 9.76 0.92 6.13
CA ILE A 347 9.91 0.76 7.57
C ILE A 347 10.50 -0.60 7.98
N ALA A 348 10.26 -1.65 7.19
CA ALA A 348 10.82 -2.97 7.50
C ALA A 348 12.35 -2.97 7.47
N LEU A 349 12.98 -2.04 6.71
CA LEU A 349 14.42 -1.86 6.69
C LEU A 349 14.97 -1.39 8.05
N ALA A 350 14.18 -0.69 8.86
CA ALA A 350 14.59 -0.26 10.20
C ALA A 350 15.05 -1.44 11.07
N LEU A 351 14.41 -2.59 10.93
CA LEU A 351 14.75 -3.81 11.65
C LEU A 351 16.06 -4.41 11.18
N LEU A 352 16.36 -4.35 9.89
CA LEU A 352 17.65 -4.76 9.34
C LEU A 352 18.76 -3.86 9.86
N PHE A 353 18.56 -2.54 9.91
CA PHE A 353 19.56 -1.61 10.47
C PHE A 353 19.86 -1.89 11.94
N THR A 354 18.82 -2.07 12.77
CA THR A 354 19.02 -2.35 14.20
C THR A 354 19.57 -3.74 14.47
N GLY A 355 19.30 -4.71 13.60
CA GLY A 355 19.85 -6.06 13.64
C GLY A 355 21.20 -6.22 12.91
N ALA A 356 21.64 -5.21 12.15
CA ALA A 356 22.81 -5.33 11.26
C ALA A 356 24.10 -5.75 12.00
N ARG A 357 24.43 -5.07 13.10
CA ARG A 357 25.65 -5.35 13.85
C ARG A 357 25.78 -6.81 14.30
N PRO A 358 24.81 -7.43 15.00
CA PRO A 358 24.90 -8.84 15.39
C PRO A 358 24.85 -9.79 14.19
N MET A 359 24.09 -9.48 13.12
CA MET A 359 24.03 -10.29 11.91
C MET A 359 25.37 -10.28 11.16
N ILE A 360 25.97 -9.11 10.96
CA ILE A 360 27.29 -8.96 10.33
C ILE A 360 28.38 -9.69 11.15
N ARG A 361 28.35 -9.57 12.48
CA ARG A 361 29.28 -10.33 13.34
C ARG A 361 29.16 -11.84 13.16
N THR A 362 27.91 -12.32 12.94
CA THR A 362 27.69 -13.75 12.66
C THR A 362 28.28 -14.13 11.31
N LEU A 363 28.07 -13.33 10.26
CA LEU A 363 28.66 -13.55 8.93
C LEU A 363 30.19 -13.54 8.97
N VAL A 364 30.80 -12.55 9.64
CA VAL A 364 32.27 -12.43 9.74
C VAL A 364 32.86 -13.62 10.48
N ARG A 365 32.25 -14.08 11.57
CA ARG A 365 32.70 -15.26 12.29
C ARG A 365 32.65 -16.54 11.45
N ARG A 366 31.60 -16.68 10.65
CA ARG A 366 31.40 -17.85 9.79
C ARG A 366 32.19 -17.81 8.48
N ARG A 367 32.78 -16.66 8.15
CA ARG A 367 33.67 -16.52 6.98
C ARG A 367 34.81 -17.54 7.00
N GLY A 368 35.41 -17.81 8.18
CA GLY A 368 36.47 -18.81 8.32
C GLY A 368 36.03 -20.24 8.06
N GLU A 369 34.74 -20.54 8.21
CA GLU A 369 34.17 -21.89 8.07
C GLU A 369 33.69 -22.20 6.64
N ALA A 370 33.11 -21.22 5.95
CA ALA A 370 32.41 -21.44 4.68
C ALA A 370 32.83 -20.48 3.55
N GLY A 371 33.67 -19.49 3.83
CA GLY A 371 33.96 -18.39 2.92
C GLY A 371 32.86 -17.32 2.91
N LEU A 372 33.10 -16.19 2.23
CA LEU A 372 32.10 -15.11 2.12
C LEU A 372 31.03 -15.39 1.07
N LEU A 373 31.40 -15.97 -0.07
CA LEU A 373 30.52 -16.14 -1.20
C LEU A 373 29.29 -17.01 -0.86
N PRO A 374 29.42 -18.20 -0.25
CA PRO A 374 28.25 -18.99 0.14
C PRO A 374 27.34 -18.31 1.17
N LEU A 375 27.87 -17.39 1.97
CA LEU A 375 27.09 -16.65 2.96
C LEU A 375 26.34 -15.46 2.37
N LEU A 376 26.90 -14.79 1.36
CA LEU A 376 26.31 -13.60 0.75
C LEU A 376 25.41 -13.95 -0.45
N ALA A 377 25.68 -15.05 -1.16
CA ALA A 377 24.91 -15.46 -2.33
C ALA A 377 23.39 -15.57 -2.08
N PRO A 378 22.89 -16.11 -0.95
CA PRO A 378 21.45 -16.17 -0.70
C PRO A 378 20.82 -14.82 -0.43
N MET A 379 21.58 -13.88 0.15
CA MET A 379 21.11 -12.51 0.34
C MET A 379 21.00 -11.80 -1.01
N ALA A 380 22.01 -11.98 -1.87
CA ALA A 380 21.99 -11.45 -3.23
C ALA A 380 20.87 -12.10 -4.08
N ALA A 381 20.68 -13.41 -3.95
CA ALA A 381 19.61 -14.13 -4.65
C ALA A 381 18.21 -13.68 -4.19
N GLY A 382 18.01 -13.48 -2.88
CA GLY A 382 16.75 -12.93 -2.36
C GLY A 382 16.48 -11.52 -2.87
N LEU A 383 17.51 -10.66 -2.91
CA LEU A 383 17.40 -9.32 -3.49
C LEU A 383 17.07 -9.39 -4.98
N ALA A 384 17.75 -10.25 -5.74
CA ALA A 384 17.50 -10.44 -7.16
C ALA A 384 16.08 -10.94 -7.43
N ALA A 385 15.56 -11.87 -6.63
CA ALA A 385 14.20 -12.38 -6.76
C ALA A 385 13.16 -11.26 -6.61
N ILE A 386 13.36 -10.34 -5.67
CA ILE A 386 12.44 -9.20 -5.49
C ILE A 386 12.55 -8.21 -6.65
N VAL A 387 13.76 -7.90 -7.10
CA VAL A 387 13.96 -7.04 -8.28
C VAL A 387 13.27 -7.64 -9.51
N ILE A 388 13.35 -8.97 -9.68
CA ILE A 388 12.65 -9.68 -10.75
C ILE A 388 11.12 -9.46 -10.65
N VAL A 389 10.53 -9.66 -9.47
CA VAL A 389 9.09 -9.47 -9.25
C VAL A 389 8.67 -8.03 -9.50
N VAL A 390 9.45 -7.06 -9.00
CA VAL A 390 9.18 -5.63 -9.11
C VAL A 390 9.25 -5.12 -10.55
N PHE A 391 10.18 -5.63 -11.36
CA PHE A 391 10.39 -5.21 -12.75
C PHE A 391 9.87 -6.24 -13.77
N ARG A 392 8.94 -7.13 -13.38
CA ARG A 392 8.44 -8.18 -14.28
C ARG A 392 7.82 -7.56 -15.55
N ASP A 393 6.99 -6.52 -15.42
CA ASP A 393 6.24 -5.89 -16.51
C ASP A 393 6.83 -4.54 -16.92
N GLN A 394 7.63 -3.92 -16.07
CA GLN A 394 8.11 -2.56 -16.24
C GLN A 394 9.63 -2.50 -16.46
N THR A 395 10.08 -1.44 -17.11
CA THR A 395 11.49 -1.10 -17.22
C THR A 395 11.83 0.00 -16.21
N LEU A 396 13.11 0.23 -15.95
CA LEU A 396 13.54 1.35 -15.11
C LEU A 396 13.10 2.71 -15.71
N ALA A 397 13.10 2.83 -17.04
CA ALA A 397 12.66 4.05 -17.72
C ALA A 397 11.16 4.31 -17.52
N THR A 398 10.30 3.27 -17.64
CA THR A 398 8.85 3.42 -17.43
C THR A 398 8.52 3.72 -15.97
N VAL A 399 9.26 3.13 -15.01
CA VAL A 399 9.12 3.45 -13.59
C VAL A 399 9.54 4.90 -13.31
N ALA A 400 10.64 5.38 -13.89
CA ALA A 400 11.08 6.77 -13.73
C ALA A 400 10.05 7.76 -14.26
N GLU A 401 9.45 7.48 -15.43
CA GLU A 401 8.38 8.31 -15.99
C GLU A 401 7.11 8.27 -15.15
N ALA A 402 6.70 7.10 -14.64
CA ALA A 402 5.57 6.98 -13.72
C ALA A 402 5.79 7.80 -12.43
N VAL A 403 7.00 7.79 -11.89
CA VAL A 403 7.39 8.62 -10.74
C VAL A 403 7.28 10.11 -11.09
N ARG A 404 7.77 10.53 -12.27
CA ARG A 404 7.67 11.91 -12.75
C ARG A 404 6.21 12.38 -12.83
N ILE A 405 5.31 11.55 -13.37
CA ILE A 405 3.87 11.85 -13.44
C ILE A 405 3.28 12.01 -12.04
N ARG A 406 3.61 11.13 -11.11
CA ARG A 406 3.11 11.21 -9.73
C ARG A 406 3.56 12.48 -9.01
N TYR A 407 4.78 12.95 -9.28
CA TYR A 407 5.25 14.23 -8.75
C TYR A 407 4.54 15.42 -9.40
N ALA A 408 4.23 15.36 -10.69
CA ALA A 408 3.52 16.42 -11.39
C ALA A 408 2.04 16.53 -10.96
N VAL A 409 1.37 15.39 -10.77
CA VAL A 409 -0.07 15.34 -10.45
C VAL A 409 -0.33 15.43 -8.95
N GLY A 410 0.56 14.93 -8.11
CA GLY A 410 0.45 14.92 -6.65
C GLY A 410 -0.71 14.07 -6.08
N PRO A 411 -0.90 14.04 -4.77
CA PRO A 411 -0.16 14.75 -3.73
C PRO A 411 1.16 14.06 -3.37
N THR A 412 2.24 14.57 -3.89
CA THR A 412 3.61 14.12 -3.56
C THR A 412 4.31 15.23 -2.81
N LEU A 413 4.75 14.94 -1.58
CA LEU A 413 5.39 15.89 -0.68
C LEU A 413 6.83 15.49 -0.43
N ALA A 414 7.70 16.49 -0.28
CA ALA A 414 9.12 16.27 -0.01
C ALA A 414 9.34 15.67 1.39
N TRP A 415 10.48 15.02 1.61
CA TRP A 415 10.81 14.38 2.88
C TRP A 415 10.82 15.35 4.06
N TYR A 416 11.26 16.59 3.87
CA TYR A 416 11.28 17.63 4.91
C TYR A 416 9.88 18.17 5.28
N GLN A 417 8.84 17.84 4.51
CA GLN A 417 7.46 18.17 4.79
C GLN A 417 6.75 17.11 5.66
N GLU A 418 7.50 16.20 6.27
CA GLU A 418 6.94 15.15 7.14
C GLU A 418 6.12 15.73 8.31
N PHE A 419 6.43 16.93 8.78
CA PHE A 419 5.66 17.61 9.83
C PHE A 419 4.17 17.77 9.47
N LEU A 420 3.80 17.81 8.19
CA LEU A 420 2.42 17.89 7.74
C LEU A 420 1.60 16.66 8.14
N ARG A 421 2.19 15.47 8.20
CA ARG A 421 1.52 14.26 8.67
C ARG A 421 1.07 14.41 10.13
N TYR A 422 1.91 14.99 10.97
CA TYR A 422 1.61 15.29 12.38
C TYR A 422 0.63 16.46 12.51
N TYR A 423 0.75 17.46 11.66
CA TYR A 423 -0.20 18.58 11.60
C TYR A 423 -1.61 18.05 11.24
N PHE A 424 -1.76 17.25 10.20
CA PHE A 424 -3.06 16.62 9.83
C PHE A 424 -3.63 15.76 10.94
N LEU A 425 -2.79 15.11 11.74
CA LEU A 425 -3.23 14.34 12.90
C LEU A 425 -3.90 15.25 13.96
N LEU A 426 -3.53 16.52 14.05
CA LEU A 426 -4.02 17.45 15.05
C LEU A 426 -5.21 18.31 14.57
N VAL A 427 -5.43 18.38 13.24
CA VAL A 427 -6.55 19.13 12.66
C VAL A 427 -7.88 18.41 12.90
N PRO A 428 -8.99 19.12 13.23
CA PRO A 428 -10.31 18.51 13.34
C PRO A 428 -10.87 18.14 11.96
N SER A 429 -10.54 16.92 11.52
CA SER A 429 -10.88 16.34 10.22
C SER A 429 -10.98 14.82 10.37
N PRO A 430 -11.48 14.08 9.39
CA PRO A 430 -11.43 12.61 9.41
C PRO A 430 -10.01 12.06 9.58
N ASP A 431 -8.99 12.75 9.07
CA ASP A 431 -7.58 12.38 9.23
C ASP A 431 -7.06 12.63 10.65
N GLY A 432 -7.54 13.67 11.32
CA GLY A 432 -7.22 14.02 12.70
C GLY A 432 -8.28 13.56 13.70
N SER A 433 -9.05 12.51 13.41
CA SER A 433 -10.03 11.95 14.35
C SER A 433 -9.37 11.44 15.63
N LEU A 434 -10.10 11.50 16.75
CA LEU A 434 -9.59 11.05 18.05
C LEU A 434 -9.11 9.60 18.01
N VAL A 435 -9.80 8.73 17.28
CA VAL A 435 -9.43 7.31 17.15
C VAL A 435 -8.10 7.10 16.43
N ARG A 436 -7.71 7.99 15.51
CA ARG A 436 -6.38 7.96 14.86
C ARG A 436 -5.32 8.68 15.69
N ARG A 437 -5.69 9.79 16.31
CA ARG A 437 -4.79 10.65 17.10
C ARG A 437 -4.27 9.96 18.35
N THR A 438 -5.17 9.34 19.11
CA THR A 438 -4.84 8.79 20.44
C THR A 438 -3.73 7.73 20.38
N PRO A 439 -3.78 6.67 19.56
CA PRO A 439 -2.73 5.66 19.55
C PRO A 439 -1.36 6.22 19.12
N VAL A 440 -1.33 7.20 18.22
CA VAL A 440 -0.07 7.82 17.76
C VAL A 440 0.57 8.67 18.85
N LEU A 441 -0.22 9.49 19.56
CA LEU A 441 0.29 10.31 20.66
C LEU A 441 0.75 9.44 21.84
N LEU A 442 0.03 8.36 22.15
CA LEU A 442 0.43 7.38 23.17
C LEU A 442 1.72 6.65 22.76
N LEU A 443 1.90 6.31 21.49
CA LEU A 443 3.15 5.74 20.98
C LEU A 443 4.34 6.67 21.23
N ILE A 444 4.19 7.95 20.89
CA ILE A 444 5.25 8.96 21.10
C ILE A 444 5.56 9.10 22.59
N ALA A 445 4.54 9.20 23.44
CA ALA A 445 4.71 9.27 24.89
C ALA A 445 5.40 8.02 25.45
N ALA A 446 4.97 6.82 25.06
CA ALA A 446 5.59 5.56 25.49
C ALA A 446 7.06 5.48 25.05
N LEU A 447 7.35 5.85 23.80
CA LEU A 447 8.71 5.88 23.27
C LEU A 447 9.61 6.82 24.08
N LEU A 448 9.15 8.02 24.39
CA LEU A 448 9.90 9.00 25.22
C LEU A 448 10.12 8.49 26.63
N VAL A 449 9.11 7.89 27.27
CA VAL A 449 9.23 7.33 28.63
C VAL A 449 10.24 6.18 28.64
N ILE A 450 10.12 5.23 27.71
CA ILE A 450 11.04 4.10 27.63
C ILE A 450 12.47 4.59 27.36
N LEU A 451 12.64 5.53 26.43
CA LEU A 451 13.94 6.11 26.13
C LEU A 451 14.55 6.79 27.37
N ALA A 452 13.76 7.58 28.10
CA ALA A 452 14.20 8.22 29.34
C ALA A 452 14.63 7.20 30.42
N ILE A 453 13.85 6.13 30.59
CA ILE A 453 14.20 5.04 31.54
C ILE A 453 15.49 4.34 31.10
N MET A 454 15.59 4.00 29.80
CA MET A 454 16.76 3.29 29.28
C MET A 454 18.04 4.14 29.33
N LEU A 455 17.95 5.44 29.11
CA LEU A 455 19.10 6.36 29.24
C LEU A 455 19.52 6.55 30.71
N ARG A 456 18.54 6.69 31.63
CA ARG A 456 18.84 6.94 33.06
C ARG A 456 19.25 5.65 33.80
N ARG A 457 18.49 4.56 33.61
CA ARG A 457 18.63 3.32 34.39
C ARG A 457 19.36 2.21 33.64
N LYS A 458 19.62 2.39 32.34
CA LYS A 458 20.24 1.43 31.41
C LYS A 458 19.50 0.09 31.27
N ARG A 459 18.50 -0.18 32.08
CA ARG A 459 17.71 -1.43 32.09
C ARG A 459 16.31 -1.23 32.63
N ILE A 460 15.40 -2.09 32.19
CA ILE A 460 14.07 -2.29 32.77
C ILE A 460 14.08 -3.66 33.41
N THR A 461 13.62 -3.75 34.67
CA THR A 461 13.63 -5.01 35.44
C THR A 461 12.79 -6.08 34.74
N GLY A 462 13.39 -7.26 34.52
CA GLY A 462 12.71 -8.41 33.92
C GLY A 462 12.52 -8.32 32.40
N VAL A 463 13.10 -7.32 31.75
CA VAL A 463 13.07 -7.11 30.31
C VAL A 463 14.49 -7.20 29.72
N ASP A 464 14.62 -7.76 28.51
CA ASP A 464 15.90 -7.84 27.80
C ASP A 464 16.28 -6.49 27.19
N SER A 465 17.27 -5.83 27.80
CA SER A 465 17.72 -4.50 27.37
C SER A 465 18.20 -4.47 25.91
N ALA A 466 18.78 -5.55 25.38
CA ALA A 466 19.25 -5.56 24.00
C ALA A 466 18.07 -5.60 23.01
N VAL A 467 17.00 -6.30 23.34
CA VAL A 467 15.77 -6.33 22.53
C VAL A 467 15.07 -4.97 22.59
N VAL A 468 14.98 -4.35 23.79
CA VAL A 468 14.39 -3.02 23.96
C VAL A 468 15.14 -1.96 23.17
N TRP A 469 16.47 -1.95 23.22
CA TRP A 469 17.26 -1.00 22.42
C TRP A 469 17.06 -1.17 20.91
N ARG A 470 16.93 -2.42 20.42
CA ARG A 470 16.60 -2.66 19.01
C ARG A 470 15.19 -2.17 18.67
N LEU A 471 14.22 -2.40 19.55
CA LEU A 471 12.83 -1.92 19.36
C LEU A 471 12.75 -0.39 19.33
N VAL A 472 13.36 0.29 20.30
CA VAL A 472 13.44 1.76 20.35
C VAL A 472 14.15 2.29 19.10
N GLY A 473 15.29 1.72 18.74
CA GLY A 473 16.04 2.08 17.55
C GLY A 473 15.23 1.86 16.27
N ALA A 474 14.55 0.71 16.15
CA ALA A 474 13.67 0.42 15.00
C ALA A 474 12.53 1.42 14.91
N THR A 475 11.90 1.78 16.03
CA THR A 475 10.81 2.77 16.04
C THR A 475 11.30 4.15 15.61
N LEU A 476 12.45 4.62 16.13
CA LEU A 476 13.03 5.90 15.74
C LEU A 476 13.43 5.93 14.26
N ILE A 477 14.08 4.86 13.77
CA ILE A 477 14.43 4.73 12.35
C ILE A 477 13.16 4.66 11.49
N THR A 478 12.10 4.00 11.94
CA THR A 478 10.81 3.96 11.25
C THR A 478 10.20 5.35 11.11
N ILE A 479 10.22 6.16 12.17
CA ILE A 479 9.77 7.56 12.12
C ILE A 479 10.58 8.32 11.06
N LEU A 480 11.90 8.14 11.04
CA LEU A 480 12.75 8.78 10.03
C LEU A 480 12.46 8.28 8.62
N LEU A 481 12.38 6.96 8.42
CA LEU A 481 12.13 6.38 7.10
C LEU A 481 10.75 6.74 6.54
N LEU A 482 9.76 6.91 7.41
CA LEU A 482 8.42 7.32 6.99
C LEU A 482 8.44 8.72 6.34
N SER A 483 9.42 9.57 6.66
CA SER A 483 9.57 10.89 6.01
C SER A 483 9.85 10.79 4.52
N PHE A 484 10.44 9.69 4.05
CA PHE A 484 10.70 9.47 2.62
C PHE A 484 9.48 8.95 1.84
N VAL A 485 8.39 8.60 2.53
CA VAL A 485 7.13 8.21 1.86
C VAL A 485 6.47 9.47 1.28
N PRO A 486 6.19 9.50 -0.05
CA PRO A 486 5.74 10.73 -0.72
C PRO A 486 4.40 11.27 -0.19
N ALA A 487 3.44 10.41 0.11
CA ALA A 487 2.16 10.81 0.69
C ALA A 487 2.27 10.97 2.22
N LYS A 488 1.65 12.02 2.77
CA LYS A 488 1.72 12.33 4.22
C LYS A 488 0.37 12.16 4.92
N TRP A 489 -0.29 11.03 4.67
CA TRP A 489 -1.60 10.74 5.26
C TRP A 489 -1.49 10.10 6.64
N THR A 490 -2.38 10.48 7.55
CA THR A 490 -2.38 9.97 8.94
C THR A 490 -2.69 8.49 9.04
N ILE A 491 -3.43 7.94 8.10
CA ILE A 491 -3.74 6.49 8.04
C ILE A 491 -2.47 5.64 7.95
N GLN A 492 -1.38 6.19 7.41
CA GLN A 492 -0.09 5.50 7.30
C GLN A 492 0.57 5.25 8.67
N PHE A 493 0.13 5.92 9.74
CA PHE A 493 0.56 5.56 11.11
C PHE A 493 0.11 4.15 11.52
N GLY A 494 -0.82 3.53 10.80
CA GLY A 494 -1.19 2.13 11.00
C GLY A 494 -0.01 1.16 10.97
N VAL A 495 1.06 1.48 10.22
CA VAL A 495 2.28 0.67 10.15
C VAL A 495 3.00 0.52 11.50
N PHE A 496 2.71 1.40 12.47
CA PHE A 496 3.26 1.31 13.83
C PHE A 496 2.51 0.34 14.73
N ALA A 497 1.44 -0.32 14.28
CA ALA A 497 0.66 -1.23 15.11
C ALA A 497 1.53 -2.26 15.86
N GLY A 498 2.54 -2.83 15.17
CA GLY A 498 3.46 -3.79 15.79
C GLY A 498 4.39 -3.16 16.83
N PHE A 499 5.03 -2.05 16.49
CA PHE A 499 5.97 -1.35 17.39
C PHE A 499 5.23 -0.72 18.58
N GLY A 500 4.08 -0.09 18.33
CA GLY A 500 3.24 0.49 19.39
C GLY A 500 2.80 -0.55 20.42
N THR A 501 2.34 -1.71 19.93
CA THR A 501 1.99 -2.84 20.81
C THR A 501 3.16 -3.32 21.69
N ALA A 502 4.37 -3.32 21.14
CA ALA A 502 5.54 -3.82 21.87
C ALA A 502 6.14 -2.78 22.82
N LEU A 503 5.91 -1.49 22.58
CA LEU A 503 6.36 -0.39 23.45
C LEU A 503 5.39 -0.14 24.61
N ALA A 504 4.10 -0.44 24.47
CA ALA A 504 3.08 -0.31 25.49
C ALA A 504 3.19 -1.39 26.55
#